data_7a4d45befc4e07665e9e47eeb78005c7
#
_entry.id   7a4d45befc4e07665e9e47eeb78005c7
#
_cell.length_a   1.000
_cell.length_b   1.000
_cell.length_c   1.000
_cell.angle_alpha   90.00
_cell.angle_beta   90.00
_cell.angle_gamma   90.00
#
_symmetry.space_group_name_H-M   'P 1'
#
loop_
_entity.id
_entity.type
_entity.pdbx_description
1 polymer ?
#
loop_
_entity_poly.entity_id
_entity_poly.type
_entity_poly.pdbx_seq_one_letter_code
_entity_poly.pdbx_strand_id
1 'polypeptide(L)'
;MAKKVDMAVSQSKESAKSLNQSKSRASIQRMFDEVAPTYDFLNHLLSLGIDNYWRAKATSRAKKLLEKNPAPRILDVATGTGDLADSMAKISGAKVTALDLSPEMLAIARKKYPQITFLEGYAEKLPFKDASFDIVSAGFGVRNFEDLGKGMREFHRVLKPGGYAFIIEPMIPRNEVMKKLYLIYFKNVLPKIAGLFSKSSFAYDYLPHSVEKFPQTTAFTAILKKSGFKTADFFPMTFETSILYIAQK
;
A
#
# COMPACT_ATOMS: atom_id res chain seq x y z
N MET A 1 21.80 -4.38 30.46
CA MET A 1 21.23 -3.84 29.22
C MET A 1 20.87 -4.91 28.19
N ALA A 2 21.70 -5.90 27.92
CA ALA A 2 21.46 -6.97 26.95
C ALA A 2 20.15 -7.76 27.17
N LYS A 3 19.84 -8.22 28.39
CA LYS A 3 18.60 -8.98 28.70
C LYS A 3 17.30 -8.23 28.42
N LYS A 4 17.26 -6.89 28.53
CA LYS A 4 16.09 -6.07 28.19
C LYS A 4 15.89 -5.97 26.69
N VAL A 5 16.98 -5.94 25.92
CA VAL A 5 16.96 -5.90 24.46
C VAL A 5 16.50 -7.24 23.89
N ASP A 6 17.02 -8.37 24.44
CA ASP A 6 16.61 -9.72 24.00
C ASP A 6 15.15 -10.01 24.32
N MET A 7 14.63 -9.54 25.46
CA MET A 7 13.22 -9.70 25.83
C MET A 7 12.29 -8.87 24.94
N ALA A 8 12.69 -7.65 24.58
CA ALA A 8 11.93 -6.79 23.64
C ALA A 8 11.92 -7.38 22.22
N VAL A 9 13.03 -7.91 21.74
CA VAL A 9 13.14 -8.60 20.44
C VAL A 9 12.33 -9.90 20.42
N SER A 10 12.28 -10.66 21.52
CA SER A 10 11.45 -11.87 21.63
C SER A 10 9.96 -11.52 21.61
N GLN A 11 9.53 -10.51 22.35
CA GLN A 11 8.14 -10.06 22.37
C GLN A 11 7.71 -9.49 21.00
N SER A 12 8.58 -8.77 20.28
CA SER A 12 8.27 -8.26 18.95
C SER A 12 8.08 -9.38 17.92
N LYS A 13 8.91 -10.44 17.98
CA LYS A 13 8.78 -11.61 17.10
C LYS A 13 7.51 -12.42 17.38
N GLU A 14 7.11 -12.55 18.63
CA GLU A 14 5.89 -13.24 19.04
C GLU A 14 4.64 -12.46 18.62
N SER A 15 4.66 -11.14 18.75
CA SER A 15 3.61 -10.23 18.29
C SER A 15 3.50 -10.21 16.75
N ALA A 16 4.63 -10.22 16.01
CA ALA A 16 4.64 -10.36 14.55
C ALA A 16 4.06 -11.71 14.10
N LYS A 17 4.32 -12.77 14.84
CA LYS A 17 3.78 -14.11 14.56
C LYS A 17 2.27 -14.17 14.81
N SER A 18 1.76 -13.50 15.84
CA SER A 18 0.32 -13.42 16.14
C SER A 18 -0.46 -12.61 15.11
N LEU A 19 0.05 -11.47 14.62
CA LEU A 19 -0.52 -10.71 13.50
C LEU A 19 -0.54 -11.50 12.20
N ASN A 20 0.47 -12.34 11.98
CA ASN A 20 0.50 -13.24 10.85
C ASN A 20 -0.55 -14.36 10.92
N GLN A 21 -1.08 -14.67 12.11
CA GLN A 21 -2.14 -15.67 12.30
C GLN A 21 -3.55 -15.05 12.23
N SER A 22 -3.73 -13.78 12.60
CA SER A 22 -5.00 -13.07 12.40
C SER A 22 -4.73 -11.61 12.00
N LYS A 23 -4.92 -11.29 10.72
CA LYS A 23 -4.93 -9.93 10.21
C LYS A 23 -6.19 -9.20 10.67
N SER A 24 -6.38 -9.03 11.98
CA SER A 24 -7.51 -8.23 12.43
C SER A 24 -7.25 -6.75 12.13
N ARG A 25 -8.29 -6.05 11.71
CA ARG A 25 -8.25 -4.61 11.42
C ARG A 25 -7.63 -3.81 12.57
N ALA A 26 -8.06 -4.10 13.81
CA ALA A 26 -7.54 -3.43 15.00
C ALA A 26 -6.03 -3.62 15.21
N SER A 27 -5.49 -4.80 14.87
CA SER A 27 -4.05 -5.07 14.98
C SER A 27 -3.25 -4.34 13.91
N ILE A 28 -3.77 -4.27 12.68
CA ILE A 28 -3.15 -3.53 11.57
C ILE A 28 -3.19 -2.03 11.86
N GLN A 29 -4.32 -1.50 12.32
CA GLN A 29 -4.45 -0.09 12.70
C GLN A 29 -3.41 0.30 13.75
N ARG A 30 -3.36 -0.44 14.87
CA ARG A 30 -2.39 -0.19 15.96
C ARG A 30 -0.95 -0.19 15.46
N MET A 31 -0.60 -1.15 14.62
CA MET A 31 0.74 -1.23 14.04
C MET A 31 1.07 0.04 13.24
N PHE A 32 0.16 0.51 12.39
CA PHE A 32 0.38 1.72 11.59
C PHE A 32 0.36 2.99 12.43
N ASP A 33 -0.49 3.08 13.46
CA ASP A 33 -0.48 4.19 14.41
C ASP A 33 0.87 4.31 15.13
N GLU A 34 1.46 3.18 15.56
CA GLU A 34 2.76 3.15 16.25
C GLU A 34 3.94 3.59 15.36
N VAL A 35 3.92 3.26 14.07
CA VAL A 35 5.02 3.57 13.16
C VAL A 35 4.84 4.90 12.42
N ALA A 36 3.68 5.52 12.47
CA ALA A 36 3.34 6.73 11.74
C ALA A 36 4.41 7.84 11.87
N PRO A 37 4.98 8.15 13.05
CA PRO A 37 5.95 9.24 13.19
C PRO A 37 7.24 9.04 12.39
N THR A 38 7.62 7.81 12.10
CA THR A 38 8.88 7.47 11.40
C THR A 38 8.64 6.85 10.03
N TYR A 39 7.38 6.65 9.66
CA TYR A 39 6.97 5.88 8.48
C TYR A 39 7.57 6.41 7.17
N ASP A 40 7.40 7.70 6.89
CA ASP A 40 7.90 8.31 5.65
C ASP A 40 9.42 8.23 5.55
N PHE A 41 10.10 8.63 6.63
CA PHE A 41 11.56 8.60 6.67
C PHE A 41 12.08 7.19 6.37
N LEU A 42 11.52 6.19 7.05
CA LEU A 42 11.98 4.81 6.88
C LEU A 42 11.60 4.24 5.51
N ASN A 43 10.42 4.51 4.99
CA ASN A 43 10.04 4.06 3.65
C ASN A 43 10.94 4.66 2.57
N HIS A 44 11.23 5.95 2.62
CA HIS A 44 12.14 6.59 1.66
C HIS A 44 13.58 6.09 1.82
N LEU A 45 14.06 5.93 3.05
CA LEU A 45 15.39 5.39 3.31
C LEU A 45 15.51 3.94 2.81
N LEU A 46 14.54 3.10 3.13
CA LEU A 46 14.55 1.68 2.78
C LEU A 46 14.30 1.41 1.29
N SER A 47 13.59 2.30 0.61
CA SER A 47 13.43 2.22 -0.85
C SER A 47 14.53 2.99 -1.60
N LEU A 48 15.45 3.65 -0.90
CA LEU A 48 16.43 4.58 -1.48
C LEU A 48 15.76 5.67 -2.35
N GLY A 49 14.53 6.08 -1.98
CA GLY A 49 13.73 7.06 -2.70
C GLY A 49 13.09 6.54 -4.01
N ILE A 50 13.28 5.27 -4.36
CA ILE A 50 12.73 4.66 -5.59
C ILE A 50 11.19 4.56 -5.53
N ASP A 51 10.60 4.55 -4.35
CA ASP A 51 9.15 4.59 -4.14
C ASP A 51 8.48 5.79 -4.81
N ASN A 52 9.15 6.96 -4.87
CA ASN A 52 8.68 8.13 -5.62
C ASN A 52 8.59 7.84 -7.13
N TYR A 53 9.57 7.13 -7.69
CA TYR A 53 9.53 6.71 -9.09
C TYR A 53 8.35 5.77 -9.37
N TRP A 54 8.06 4.82 -8.48
CA TRP A 54 6.93 3.90 -8.65
C TRP A 54 5.60 4.64 -8.64
N ARG A 55 5.40 5.59 -7.69
CA ARG A 55 4.21 6.46 -7.66
C ARG A 55 4.08 7.32 -8.91
N ALA A 56 5.17 7.96 -9.33
CA ALA A 56 5.18 8.78 -10.55
C ALA A 56 4.84 7.95 -11.80
N LYS A 57 5.33 6.71 -11.89
CA LYS A 57 5.03 5.81 -13.00
C LYS A 57 3.56 5.40 -13.05
N ALA A 58 2.96 5.09 -11.89
CA ALA A 58 1.52 4.81 -11.78
C ALA A 58 0.69 6.03 -12.19
N THR A 59 1.02 7.22 -11.65
CA THR A 59 0.36 8.48 -11.96
C THR A 59 0.45 8.84 -13.46
N SER A 60 1.62 8.64 -14.07
CA SER A 60 1.80 8.87 -15.51
C SER A 60 0.90 7.97 -16.37
N ARG A 61 0.71 6.71 -15.97
CA ARG A 61 -0.23 5.81 -16.66
C ARG A 61 -1.67 6.19 -16.42
N ALA A 62 -2.02 6.56 -15.19
CA ALA A 62 -3.35 7.07 -14.85
C ALA A 62 -3.72 8.32 -15.66
N LYS A 63 -2.77 9.28 -15.77
CA LYS A 63 -2.93 10.49 -16.57
C LYS A 63 -3.28 10.17 -18.03
N LYS A 64 -2.62 9.20 -18.66
CA LYS A 64 -2.90 8.79 -20.05
C LYS A 64 -4.32 8.23 -20.19
N LEU A 65 -4.78 7.41 -19.25
CA LEU A 65 -6.11 6.82 -19.27
C LEU A 65 -7.23 7.87 -19.02
N LEU A 66 -6.89 8.94 -18.32
CA LEU A 66 -7.80 10.03 -17.98
C LEU A 66 -7.71 11.24 -18.94
N GLU A 67 -6.92 11.16 -20.00
CA GLU A 67 -6.63 12.30 -20.90
C GLU A 67 -7.88 13.01 -21.42
N LYS A 68 -8.95 12.26 -21.64
CA LYS A 68 -10.23 12.80 -22.12
C LYS A 68 -11.19 13.21 -21.00
N ASN A 69 -10.81 13.06 -19.76
CA ASN A 69 -11.65 13.43 -18.60
C ASN A 69 -11.10 14.72 -17.96
N PRO A 70 -11.76 15.86 -18.12
CA PRO A 70 -11.26 17.15 -17.63
C PRO A 70 -11.36 17.31 -16.11
N ALA A 71 -12.14 16.48 -15.42
CA ALA A 71 -12.36 16.56 -13.99
C ALA A 71 -12.45 15.15 -13.35
N PRO A 72 -11.37 14.35 -13.39
CA PRO A 72 -11.42 12.99 -12.90
C PRO A 72 -11.53 12.96 -11.36
N ARG A 73 -12.34 12.03 -10.87
CA ARG A 73 -12.48 11.75 -9.43
C ARG A 73 -11.65 10.54 -9.08
N ILE A 74 -10.72 10.70 -8.15
CA ILE A 74 -9.78 9.66 -7.74
C ILE A 74 -9.97 9.39 -6.25
N LEU A 75 -10.03 8.10 -5.89
CA LEU A 75 -10.00 7.64 -4.51
C LEU A 75 -8.67 6.93 -4.26
N ASP A 76 -7.93 7.36 -3.25
CA ASP A 76 -6.74 6.65 -2.77
C ASP A 76 -7.06 5.92 -1.46
N VAL A 77 -6.97 4.59 -1.45
CA VAL A 77 -7.36 3.72 -0.32
C VAL A 77 -6.13 3.16 0.35
N ALA A 78 -6.13 3.12 1.68
CA ALA A 78 -4.94 2.85 2.50
C ALA A 78 -3.83 3.84 2.14
N THR A 79 -4.19 5.13 2.17
CA THR A 79 -3.35 6.22 1.68
C THR A 79 -2.12 6.47 2.56
N GLY A 80 -2.12 6.00 3.82
CA GLY A 80 -1.06 6.27 4.79
C GLY A 80 -0.86 7.77 4.99
N THR A 81 0.34 8.23 4.78
CA THR A 81 0.72 9.65 4.89
C THR A 81 0.39 10.48 3.64
N GLY A 82 -0.30 9.90 2.63
CA GLY A 82 -0.88 10.63 1.51
C GLY A 82 -0.02 10.77 0.26
N ASP A 83 1.15 10.14 0.18
CA ASP A 83 2.10 10.37 -0.92
C ASP A 83 1.59 9.95 -2.30
N LEU A 84 0.83 8.83 -2.39
CA LEU A 84 0.23 8.43 -3.66
C LEU A 84 -0.96 9.33 -4.01
N ALA A 85 -1.77 9.73 -3.03
CA ALA A 85 -2.85 10.68 -3.21
C ALA A 85 -2.34 12.02 -3.76
N ASP A 86 -1.24 12.56 -3.21
CA ASP A 86 -0.58 13.77 -3.73
C ASP A 86 -0.06 13.57 -5.16
N SER A 87 0.57 12.43 -5.43
CA SER A 87 1.03 12.12 -6.78
C SER A 87 -0.13 12.10 -7.79
N MET A 88 -1.28 11.51 -7.42
CA MET A 88 -2.49 11.49 -8.26
C MET A 88 -3.14 12.88 -8.39
N ALA A 89 -3.05 13.73 -7.37
CA ALA A 89 -3.56 15.10 -7.41
C ALA A 89 -2.85 16.00 -8.44
N LYS A 90 -1.66 15.61 -8.90
CA LYS A 90 -0.92 16.30 -9.99
C LYS A 90 -1.51 16.04 -11.38
N ILE A 91 -2.48 15.16 -11.51
CA ILE A 91 -3.25 14.99 -12.75
C ILE A 91 -4.18 16.20 -12.91
N SER A 92 -4.13 16.84 -14.06
CA SER A 92 -4.89 18.06 -14.32
C SER A 92 -6.40 17.84 -14.09
N GLY A 93 -7.03 18.72 -13.33
CA GLY A 93 -8.46 18.67 -12.99
C GLY A 93 -8.85 17.58 -11.99
N ALA A 94 -7.90 16.77 -11.51
CA ALA A 94 -8.21 15.68 -10.60
C ALA A 94 -8.74 16.17 -9.25
N LYS A 95 -9.83 15.55 -8.78
CA LYS A 95 -10.37 15.69 -7.43
C LYS A 95 -10.06 14.42 -6.67
N VAL A 96 -9.11 14.50 -5.74
CA VAL A 96 -8.63 13.35 -4.97
C VAL A 96 -9.30 13.34 -3.60
N THR A 97 -9.85 12.18 -3.24
CA THR A 97 -10.26 11.83 -1.88
C THR A 97 -9.36 10.67 -1.43
N ALA A 98 -8.91 10.70 -0.20
CA ALA A 98 -8.02 9.67 0.33
C ALA A 98 -8.59 9.10 1.63
N LEU A 99 -8.38 7.80 1.84
CA LEU A 99 -8.94 7.07 2.98
C LEU A 99 -7.88 6.17 3.60
N ASP A 100 -7.81 6.19 4.93
CA ASP A 100 -6.95 5.28 5.69
C ASP A 100 -7.64 4.80 6.97
N LEU A 101 -7.17 3.69 7.46
CA LEU A 101 -7.62 3.07 8.71
C LEU A 101 -6.99 3.77 9.94
N SER A 102 -5.76 4.29 9.79
CA SER A 102 -4.95 4.87 10.87
C SER A 102 -5.21 6.37 11.02
N PRO A 103 -5.78 6.85 12.14
CA PRO A 103 -5.93 8.28 12.40
C PRO A 103 -4.59 9.00 12.52
N GLU A 104 -3.53 8.34 13.01
CA GLU A 104 -2.20 8.92 13.13
C GLU A 104 -1.55 9.17 11.75
N MET A 105 -1.69 8.21 10.81
CA MET A 105 -1.28 8.41 9.42
C MET A 105 -2.03 9.58 8.80
N LEU A 106 -3.35 9.66 8.98
CA LEU A 106 -4.18 10.73 8.46
C LEU A 106 -3.85 12.10 9.06
N ALA A 107 -3.43 12.15 10.34
CA ALA A 107 -2.98 13.39 10.97
C ALA A 107 -1.72 13.96 10.28
N ILE A 108 -0.80 13.09 9.89
CA ILE A 108 0.40 13.47 9.10
C ILE A 108 -0.01 13.88 7.69
N ALA A 109 -0.84 13.09 7.02
CA ALA A 109 -1.30 13.35 5.65
C ALA A 109 -1.99 14.72 5.51
N ARG A 110 -2.87 15.07 6.45
CA ARG A 110 -3.57 16.38 6.47
C ARG A 110 -2.61 17.56 6.63
N LYS A 111 -1.53 17.39 7.38
CA LYS A 111 -0.48 18.43 7.52
C LYS A 111 0.36 18.56 6.25
N LYS A 112 0.69 17.44 5.60
CA LYS A 112 1.51 17.42 4.37
C LYS A 112 0.74 17.94 3.17
N TYR A 113 -0.53 17.60 3.03
CA TYR A 113 -1.35 17.81 1.84
C TYR A 113 -2.72 18.39 2.16
N PRO A 114 -2.81 19.63 2.68
CA PRO A 114 -4.07 20.23 3.15
C PRO A 114 -5.13 20.41 2.05
N GLN A 115 -4.74 20.32 0.78
CA GLN A 115 -5.64 20.42 -0.38
C GLN A 115 -6.38 19.10 -0.68
N ILE A 116 -6.03 17.98 -0.04
CA ILE A 116 -6.65 16.69 -0.25
C ILE A 116 -7.66 16.40 0.86
N THR A 117 -8.81 15.83 0.50
CA THR A 117 -9.82 15.40 1.48
C THR A 117 -9.43 14.02 2.03
N PHE A 118 -9.15 13.95 3.34
CA PHE A 118 -8.79 12.72 4.04
C PHE A 118 -9.90 12.23 4.96
N LEU A 119 -10.29 10.96 4.82
CA LEU A 119 -11.35 10.30 5.60
C LEU A 119 -10.78 9.07 6.32
N GLU A 120 -11.28 8.80 7.53
CA GLU A 120 -11.03 7.55 8.22
C GLU A 120 -11.96 6.46 7.69
N GLY A 121 -11.42 5.27 7.44
CA GLY A 121 -12.19 4.14 6.94
C GLY A 121 -11.31 2.99 6.48
N TYR A 122 -11.93 1.94 5.98
CA TYR A 122 -11.24 0.72 5.56
C TYR A 122 -11.78 0.18 4.24
N ALA A 123 -10.92 -0.56 3.54
CA ALA A 123 -11.14 -0.97 2.16
C ALA A 123 -12.36 -1.89 1.96
N GLU A 124 -12.69 -2.71 2.97
CA GLU A 124 -13.75 -3.72 2.90
C GLU A 124 -15.16 -3.13 3.06
N LYS A 125 -15.27 -1.83 3.36
CA LYS A 125 -16.53 -1.08 3.43
C LYS A 125 -16.28 0.40 3.15
N LEU A 126 -16.18 0.76 1.89
CA LEU A 126 -15.93 2.13 1.46
C LEU A 126 -17.19 2.99 1.63
N PRO A 127 -17.10 4.18 2.30
CA PRO A 127 -18.26 5.04 2.59
C PRO A 127 -18.68 5.88 1.37
N PHE A 128 -18.68 5.27 0.19
CA PHE A 128 -19.02 5.94 -1.07
C PHE A 128 -20.11 5.18 -1.82
N LYS A 129 -20.88 5.91 -2.62
CA LYS A 129 -21.87 5.33 -3.53
C LYS A 129 -21.18 4.56 -4.66
N ASP A 130 -21.90 3.64 -5.27
CA ASP A 130 -21.47 2.93 -6.47
C ASP A 130 -21.12 3.93 -7.58
N ALA A 131 -20.19 3.55 -8.45
CA ALA A 131 -19.82 4.30 -9.64
C ALA A 131 -19.45 5.78 -9.36
N SER A 132 -18.71 6.05 -8.27
CA SER A 132 -18.35 7.40 -7.83
C SER A 132 -17.02 7.90 -8.36
N PHE A 133 -16.09 7.00 -8.73
CA PHE A 133 -14.71 7.33 -9.04
C PHE A 133 -14.28 6.81 -10.41
N ASP A 134 -13.42 7.59 -11.07
CA ASP A 134 -12.79 7.20 -12.32
C ASP A 134 -11.56 6.31 -12.09
N ILE A 135 -10.85 6.58 -10.98
CA ILE A 135 -9.74 5.74 -10.51
C ILE A 135 -9.90 5.46 -9.01
N VAL A 136 -9.56 4.24 -8.62
CA VAL A 136 -9.24 3.86 -7.23
C VAL A 136 -7.80 3.42 -7.20
N SER A 137 -6.97 4.08 -6.38
CA SER A 137 -5.57 3.74 -6.17
C SER A 137 -5.31 3.18 -4.78
N ALA A 138 -4.26 2.37 -4.65
CA ALA A 138 -3.70 1.97 -3.37
C ALA A 138 -2.19 1.70 -3.53
N GLY A 139 -1.38 2.27 -2.66
CA GLY A 139 0.08 2.07 -2.66
C GLY A 139 0.56 1.37 -1.39
N PHE A 140 1.11 0.15 -1.52
CA PHE A 140 1.75 -0.59 -0.43
C PHE A 140 0.83 -0.93 0.75
N GLY A 141 -0.50 -0.92 0.53
CA GLY A 141 -1.52 -1.11 1.55
C GLY A 141 -2.37 -2.37 1.39
N VAL A 142 -2.58 -2.84 0.15
CA VAL A 142 -3.56 -3.90 -0.18
C VAL A 142 -3.22 -5.25 0.47
N ARG A 143 -1.93 -5.56 0.63
CA ARG A 143 -1.49 -6.78 1.32
C ARG A 143 -1.92 -6.86 2.79
N ASN A 144 -2.32 -5.71 3.38
CA ASN A 144 -2.75 -5.60 4.78
C ASN A 144 -4.26 -5.68 4.96
N PHE A 145 -5.05 -5.78 3.88
CA PHE A 145 -6.50 -5.92 3.97
C PHE A 145 -6.87 -7.20 4.74
N GLU A 146 -7.86 -7.11 5.61
CA GLU A 146 -8.37 -8.24 6.40
C GLU A 146 -9.01 -9.29 5.47
N ASP A 147 -9.85 -8.83 4.54
CA ASP A 147 -10.42 -9.61 3.44
C ASP A 147 -10.08 -8.95 2.09
N LEU A 148 -9.06 -9.50 1.44
CA LEU A 148 -8.57 -9.00 0.16
C LEU A 148 -9.67 -9.02 -0.92
N GLY A 149 -10.45 -10.11 -0.99
CA GLY A 149 -11.52 -10.24 -1.98
C GLY A 149 -12.64 -9.23 -1.77
N LYS A 150 -12.99 -8.96 -0.50
CA LYS A 150 -14.01 -7.95 -0.16
C LYS A 150 -13.51 -6.55 -0.50
N GLY A 151 -12.26 -6.22 -0.17
CA GLY A 151 -11.66 -4.94 -0.55
C GLY A 151 -11.66 -4.72 -2.06
N MET A 152 -11.29 -5.75 -2.85
CA MET A 152 -11.30 -5.65 -4.31
C MET A 152 -12.72 -5.53 -4.89
N ARG A 153 -13.72 -6.17 -4.30
CA ARG A 153 -15.14 -5.95 -4.68
C ARG A 153 -15.61 -4.53 -4.39
N GLU A 154 -15.20 -3.94 -3.27
CA GLU A 154 -15.49 -2.54 -2.95
C GLU A 154 -14.82 -1.58 -3.93
N PHE A 155 -13.54 -1.83 -4.30
CA PHE A 155 -12.88 -1.06 -5.36
C PHE A 155 -13.68 -1.12 -6.66
N HIS A 156 -14.10 -2.32 -7.07
CA HIS A 156 -14.93 -2.49 -8.25
C HIS A 156 -16.28 -1.77 -8.11
N ARG A 157 -16.95 -1.84 -6.95
CA ARG A 157 -18.24 -1.22 -6.71
C ARG A 157 -18.20 0.30 -6.90
N VAL A 158 -17.22 0.96 -6.26
CA VAL A 158 -17.15 2.42 -6.28
C VAL A 158 -16.58 3.00 -7.57
N LEU A 159 -15.92 2.18 -8.40
CA LEU A 159 -15.47 2.58 -9.73
C LEU A 159 -16.66 2.76 -10.67
N LYS A 160 -16.61 3.81 -11.50
CA LYS A 160 -17.50 3.99 -12.63
C LYS A 160 -17.30 2.88 -13.68
N PRO A 161 -18.30 2.56 -14.52
CA PRO A 161 -18.09 1.73 -15.71
C PRO A 161 -16.92 2.28 -16.54
N GLY A 162 -15.96 1.41 -16.89
CA GLY A 162 -14.73 1.79 -17.61
C GLY A 162 -13.65 2.43 -16.73
N GLY A 163 -13.88 2.63 -15.44
CA GLY A 163 -12.88 3.13 -14.48
C GLY A 163 -11.83 2.09 -14.14
N TYR A 164 -10.75 2.52 -13.49
CA TYR A 164 -9.55 1.70 -13.27
C TYR A 164 -9.12 1.63 -11.81
N ALA A 165 -8.70 0.44 -11.37
CA ALA A 165 -7.95 0.26 -10.14
C ALA A 165 -6.44 0.29 -10.43
N PHE A 166 -5.68 1.05 -9.63
CA PHE A 166 -4.21 1.15 -9.66
C PHE A 166 -3.65 0.70 -8.31
N ILE A 167 -2.91 -0.40 -8.30
CA ILE A 167 -2.40 -0.99 -7.06
C ILE A 167 -0.90 -1.17 -7.19
N ILE A 168 -0.15 -0.56 -6.27
CA ILE A 168 1.31 -0.72 -6.17
C ILE A 168 1.60 -1.56 -4.93
N GLU A 169 2.39 -2.63 -5.10
CA GLU A 169 2.82 -3.48 -3.98
C GLU A 169 4.30 -3.87 -4.12
N PRO A 170 4.99 -4.21 -3.02
CA PRO A 170 6.28 -4.86 -3.11
C PRO A 170 6.15 -6.22 -3.81
N MET A 171 7.17 -6.60 -4.53
CA MET A 171 7.24 -7.89 -5.22
C MET A 171 8.53 -8.62 -4.86
N ILE A 172 8.46 -9.94 -4.76
CA ILE A 172 9.65 -10.77 -4.67
C ILE A 172 10.16 -11.02 -6.08
N PRO A 173 11.41 -10.62 -6.41
CA PRO A 173 11.97 -10.84 -7.73
C PRO A 173 11.96 -12.33 -8.13
N ARG A 174 11.64 -12.61 -9.40
CA ARG A 174 11.62 -13.98 -9.95
C ARG A 174 13.01 -14.46 -10.35
N ASN A 175 13.90 -13.52 -10.71
CA ASN A 175 15.31 -13.85 -10.94
C ASN A 175 15.98 -14.28 -9.64
N GLU A 176 16.58 -15.46 -9.58
CA GLU A 176 17.11 -16.07 -8.36
C GLU A 176 18.24 -15.24 -7.72
N VAL A 177 19.09 -14.57 -8.51
CA VAL A 177 20.15 -13.71 -7.96
C VAL A 177 19.54 -12.49 -7.29
N MET A 178 18.61 -11.81 -7.97
CA MET A 178 17.91 -10.65 -7.42
C MET A 178 17.06 -11.01 -6.20
N LYS A 179 16.40 -12.16 -6.24
CA LYS A 179 15.63 -12.69 -5.11
C LYS A 179 16.51 -12.93 -3.89
N LYS A 180 17.69 -13.53 -4.07
CA LYS A 180 18.64 -13.76 -2.98
C LYS A 180 19.11 -12.42 -2.38
N LEU A 181 19.49 -11.46 -3.18
CA LEU A 181 19.88 -10.11 -2.73
C LEU A 181 18.74 -9.39 -2.01
N TYR A 182 17.54 -9.43 -2.57
CA TYR A 182 16.34 -8.86 -1.99
C TYR A 182 16.03 -9.47 -0.61
N LEU A 183 16.05 -10.80 -0.49
CA LEU A 183 15.78 -11.49 0.77
C LEU A 183 16.87 -11.23 1.83
N ILE A 184 18.14 -11.14 1.44
CA ILE A 184 19.23 -10.74 2.34
C ILE A 184 18.98 -9.34 2.87
N TYR A 185 18.67 -8.40 1.99
CA TYR A 185 18.34 -7.02 2.36
C TYR A 185 17.14 -6.97 3.31
N PHE A 186 16.03 -7.60 2.96
CA PHE A 186 14.78 -7.56 3.73
C PHE A 186 14.86 -8.27 5.08
N LYS A 187 15.62 -9.38 5.18
CA LYS A 187 15.70 -10.19 6.41
C LYS A 187 16.82 -9.74 7.34
N ASN A 188 17.92 -9.19 6.81
CA ASN A 188 19.13 -8.94 7.60
C ASN A 188 19.50 -7.45 7.71
N VAL A 189 19.22 -6.65 6.70
CA VAL A 189 19.61 -5.22 6.64
C VAL A 189 18.48 -4.33 7.15
N LEU A 190 17.30 -4.48 6.58
CA LEU A 190 16.12 -3.67 6.86
C LEU A 190 15.75 -3.65 8.37
N PRO A 191 15.63 -4.79 9.09
CA PRO A 191 15.28 -4.76 10.51
C PRO A 191 16.33 -4.07 11.38
N LYS A 192 17.62 -4.17 11.01
CA LYS A 192 18.72 -3.51 11.74
C LYS A 192 18.66 -1.99 11.58
N ILE A 193 18.45 -1.50 10.35
CA ILE A 193 18.30 -0.07 10.07
C ILE A 193 17.05 0.46 10.78
N ALA A 194 15.92 -0.20 10.63
CA ALA A 194 14.67 0.20 11.26
C ALA A 194 14.77 0.24 12.79
N GLY A 195 15.46 -0.71 13.41
CA GLY A 195 15.70 -0.77 14.86
C GLY A 195 16.54 0.39 15.41
N LEU A 196 17.31 1.10 14.58
CA LEU A 196 18.06 2.30 14.99
C LEU A 196 17.15 3.55 15.09
N PHE A 197 16.07 3.59 14.32
CA PHE A 197 15.23 4.79 14.18
C PHE A 197 13.79 4.62 14.71
N SER A 198 13.33 3.39 14.90
CA SER A 198 12.00 3.09 15.40
C SER A 198 12.04 2.28 16.68
N LYS A 199 11.22 2.67 17.67
CA LYS A 199 11.00 1.87 18.88
C LYS A 199 10.16 0.61 18.62
N SER A 200 9.44 0.56 17.48
CA SER A 200 8.63 -0.57 17.05
C SER A 200 9.37 -1.35 15.96
N SER A 201 10.19 -2.33 16.35
CA SER A 201 10.81 -3.29 15.41
C SER A 201 9.78 -4.18 14.71
N PHE A 202 8.60 -4.26 15.30
CA PHE A 202 7.49 -5.14 14.93
C PHE A 202 6.98 -4.96 13.50
N ALA A 203 6.74 -3.73 13.03
CA ALA A 203 6.25 -3.46 11.68
C ALA A 203 7.25 -3.89 10.59
N TYR A 204 8.54 -3.83 10.90
CA TYR A 204 9.61 -4.19 9.97
C TYR A 204 9.89 -5.70 9.95
N ASP A 205 9.58 -6.42 11.02
CA ASP A 205 9.53 -7.88 11.04
C ASP A 205 8.28 -8.40 10.30
N TYR A 206 7.17 -7.66 10.37
CA TYR A 206 5.91 -7.98 9.66
C TYR A 206 6.04 -7.81 8.13
N LEU A 207 6.76 -6.79 7.65
CA LEU A 207 6.84 -6.44 6.24
C LEU A 207 7.29 -7.62 5.34
N PRO A 208 8.43 -8.31 5.59
CA PRO A 208 8.84 -9.46 4.77
C PRO A 208 7.78 -10.56 4.69
N HIS A 209 7.18 -10.90 5.82
CA HIS A 209 6.16 -11.95 5.89
C HIS A 209 4.87 -11.57 5.13
N SER A 210 4.46 -10.29 5.22
CA SER A 210 3.26 -9.82 4.50
C SER A 210 3.47 -9.86 2.99
N VAL A 211 4.67 -9.54 2.51
CA VAL A 211 5.04 -9.61 1.09
C VAL A 211 5.09 -11.06 0.60
N GLU A 212 5.68 -11.98 1.40
CA GLU A 212 5.75 -13.41 1.06
C GLU A 212 4.34 -14.06 0.97
N LYS A 213 3.39 -13.64 1.80
CA LYS A 213 2.02 -14.17 1.83
C LYS A 213 1.08 -13.54 0.81
N PHE A 214 1.41 -12.36 0.31
CA PHE A 214 0.56 -11.67 -0.66
C PHE A 214 0.55 -12.42 -2.01
N PRO A 215 -0.63 -12.71 -2.58
CA PRO A 215 -0.71 -13.31 -3.91
C PRO A 215 -0.12 -12.34 -4.94
N GLN A 216 0.91 -12.77 -5.66
CA GLN A 216 1.61 -11.93 -6.61
C GLN A 216 1.29 -12.30 -8.06
N THR A 217 1.53 -11.36 -8.99
CA THR A 217 1.41 -11.54 -10.43
C THR A 217 0.05 -12.11 -10.87
N THR A 218 0.03 -13.24 -11.54
CA THR A 218 -1.20 -13.88 -12.04
C THR A 218 -2.17 -14.32 -10.93
N ALA A 219 -1.66 -14.65 -9.75
CA ALA A 219 -2.50 -15.01 -8.61
C ALA A 219 -3.36 -13.81 -8.15
N PHE A 220 -2.77 -12.61 -8.09
CA PHE A 220 -3.53 -11.41 -7.71
C PHE A 220 -4.44 -10.92 -8.83
N THR A 221 -4.01 -10.97 -10.10
CA THR A 221 -4.90 -10.62 -11.23
C THR A 221 -6.10 -11.56 -11.33
N ALA A 222 -5.97 -12.83 -10.94
CA ALA A 222 -7.09 -13.76 -10.84
C ALA A 222 -8.10 -13.33 -9.74
N ILE A 223 -7.61 -12.82 -8.59
CA ILE A 223 -8.47 -12.26 -7.54
C ILE A 223 -9.21 -11.02 -8.05
N LEU A 224 -8.53 -10.11 -8.76
CA LEU A 224 -9.15 -8.94 -9.36
C LEU A 224 -10.28 -9.35 -10.34
N LYS A 225 -10.02 -10.29 -11.25
CA LYS A 225 -11.03 -10.80 -12.18
C LYS A 225 -12.22 -11.45 -11.44
N LYS A 226 -11.95 -12.25 -10.40
CA LYS A 226 -13.00 -12.85 -9.55
C LYS A 226 -13.82 -11.79 -8.79
N SER A 227 -13.24 -10.61 -8.55
CA SER A 227 -13.91 -9.47 -7.90
C SER A 227 -14.74 -8.62 -8.85
N GLY A 228 -14.81 -8.99 -10.16
CA GLY A 228 -15.66 -8.36 -11.17
C GLY A 228 -14.91 -7.53 -12.21
N PHE A 229 -13.60 -7.34 -12.09
CA PHE A 229 -12.82 -6.58 -13.08
C PHE A 229 -12.76 -7.30 -14.42
N LYS A 230 -13.04 -6.57 -15.51
CA LYS A 230 -13.04 -7.08 -16.89
C LYS A 230 -11.62 -7.42 -17.35
N THR A 231 -10.67 -6.55 -17.07
CA THR A 231 -9.24 -6.78 -17.34
C THR A 231 -8.43 -6.58 -16.08
N ALA A 232 -7.31 -7.28 -15.97
CA ALA A 232 -6.34 -7.10 -14.90
C ALA A 232 -4.96 -7.48 -15.42
N ASP A 233 -4.08 -6.50 -15.47
CA ASP A 233 -2.71 -6.62 -15.93
C ASP A 233 -1.72 -6.24 -14.83
N PHE A 234 -0.47 -6.70 -14.93
CA PHE A 234 0.58 -6.33 -13.99
C PHE A 234 1.87 -5.93 -14.70
N PHE A 235 2.60 -5.01 -14.10
CA PHE A 235 3.80 -4.39 -14.64
C PHE A 235 4.88 -4.37 -13.54
N PRO A 236 5.83 -5.32 -13.57
CA PRO A 236 6.96 -5.30 -12.66
C PRO A 236 7.82 -4.05 -12.85
N MET A 237 8.36 -3.52 -11.75
CA MET A 237 9.18 -2.31 -11.72
C MET A 237 10.49 -2.58 -10.99
N THR A 238 11.53 -1.83 -11.34
CA THR A 238 12.84 -1.82 -10.66
C THR A 238 13.34 -3.22 -10.30
N PHE A 239 13.82 -3.97 -11.30
CA PHE A 239 14.31 -5.35 -11.11
C PHE A 239 13.31 -6.28 -10.40
N GLU A 240 12.01 -6.04 -10.59
CA GLU A 240 10.91 -6.79 -9.97
C GLU A 240 10.82 -6.65 -8.44
N THR A 241 11.34 -5.55 -7.86
CA THR A 241 11.20 -5.29 -6.40
C THR A 241 9.86 -4.64 -6.04
N SER A 242 9.15 -4.12 -7.01
CA SER A 242 7.78 -3.61 -6.91
C SER A 242 6.97 -3.95 -8.14
N ILE A 243 5.66 -3.93 -8.02
CA ILE A 243 4.72 -4.28 -9.08
C ILE A 243 3.54 -3.31 -9.09
N LEU A 244 3.16 -2.85 -10.29
CA LEU A 244 1.94 -2.08 -10.51
C LEU A 244 0.90 -2.99 -11.16
N TYR A 245 -0.26 -3.10 -10.54
CA TYR A 245 -1.45 -3.73 -11.13
C TYR A 245 -2.39 -2.65 -11.64
N ILE A 246 -2.97 -2.88 -12.82
CA ILE A 246 -4.00 -2.04 -13.42
C ILE A 246 -5.15 -2.95 -13.82
N ALA A 247 -6.35 -2.67 -13.28
CA ALA A 247 -7.54 -3.46 -13.56
C ALA A 247 -8.69 -2.55 -13.97
N GLN A 248 -9.44 -2.92 -15.01
CA GLN A 248 -10.57 -2.15 -15.54
C GLN A 248 -11.89 -2.79 -15.14
N LYS A 249 -12.85 -1.96 -14.69
CA LYS A 249 -14.26 -2.31 -14.49
C LYS A 249 -15.03 -2.45 -15.77
#